data_47e080d37e70a26c85a94dbcb9cb479a
#
_entry.id   47e080d37e70a26c85a94dbcb9cb479a
#
_cell.length_a   1.000
_cell.length_b   1.000
_cell.length_c   1.000
_cell.angle_alpha   90.00
_cell.angle_beta   90.00
_cell.angle_gamma   90.00
#
_symmetry.space_group_name_H-M   'P 1'
#
loop_
_entity.id
_entity.type
_entity.pdbx_description
1 polymer ?
#
loop_
_entity_poly.entity_id
_entity_poly.type
_entity_poly.pdbx_seq_one_letter_code
_entity_poly.pdbx_strand_id
1 'polypeptide(L)'
;VKERMAEVYHTYQKVSRQLEEASLDDESRRRELSLAEFEVNEIEEAALKEGEDEELEQIYRRMTESRKVTEAIAETYRYTSEDLSANASDCLSRAIRAFQEIADFDDSAAQLYSQLLDADGLLNDFNRELSEYAKTFEFSEEEFNETEERLNLINHLKAKYGKTVSDILAYCERKKQRIEELNDYDAFMQELEEKLRKAKAETDNVSETL
;
A
#
# COMPACT_ATOMS: atom_id res chain seq x y z
N VAL A 1 -14.49 -14.34 -68.45
CA VAL A 1 -13.96 -15.20 -67.36
C VAL A 1 -12.51 -14.85 -67.04
N LYS A 2 -11.57 -14.77 -68.04
CA LYS A 2 -10.16 -14.46 -67.76
C LYS A 2 -9.92 -13.09 -67.13
N GLU A 3 -10.63 -12.05 -67.56
CA GLU A 3 -10.53 -10.71 -66.96
C GLU A 3 -11.00 -10.69 -65.51
N ARG A 4 -12.12 -11.34 -65.21
CA ARG A 4 -12.67 -11.45 -63.85
C ARG A 4 -11.74 -12.23 -62.91
N MET A 5 -11.10 -13.29 -63.42
CA MET A 5 -10.08 -14.04 -62.66
C MET A 5 -8.88 -13.17 -62.30
N ALA A 6 -8.40 -12.32 -63.25
CA ALA A 6 -7.29 -11.40 -63.00
C ALA A 6 -7.62 -10.35 -61.93
N GLU A 7 -8.83 -9.81 -61.93
CA GLU A 7 -9.30 -8.82 -60.92
C GLU A 7 -9.40 -9.44 -59.54
N VAL A 8 -10.01 -10.63 -59.43
CA VAL A 8 -10.21 -11.31 -58.12
C VAL A 8 -8.85 -11.74 -57.53
N TYR A 9 -7.95 -12.27 -58.39
CA TYR A 9 -6.60 -12.65 -57.99
C TYR A 9 -5.76 -11.44 -57.53
N HIS A 10 -5.87 -10.31 -58.25
CA HIS A 10 -5.20 -9.08 -57.85
C HIS A 10 -5.70 -8.56 -56.49
N THR A 11 -7.03 -8.64 -56.23
CA THR A 11 -7.61 -8.26 -54.95
C THR A 11 -7.12 -9.18 -53.82
N TYR A 12 -7.06 -10.49 -54.08
CA TYR A 12 -6.50 -11.45 -53.11
C TYR A 12 -5.03 -11.14 -52.76
N GLN A 13 -4.20 -10.92 -53.77
CA GLN A 13 -2.79 -10.59 -53.56
C GLN A 13 -2.60 -9.27 -52.79
N LYS A 14 -3.42 -8.25 -53.05
CA LYS A 14 -3.36 -6.97 -52.37
C LYS A 14 -3.71 -7.10 -50.87
N VAL A 15 -4.81 -7.82 -50.55
CA VAL A 15 -5.23 -8.02 -49.18
C VAL A 15 -4.26 -8.93 -48.44
N SER A 16 -3.75 -9.99 -49.10
CA SER A 16 -2.73 -10.88 -48.54
C SER A 16 -1.47 -10.14 -48.13
N ARG A 17 -0.99 -9.24 -49.00
CA ARG A 17 0.19 -8.40 -48.71
C ARG A 17 -0.06 -7.41 -47.58
N GLN A 18 -1.23 -6.78 -47.52
CA GLN A 18 -1.62 -5.89 -46.41
C GLN A 18 -1.66 -6.63 -45.08
N LEU A 19 -2.19 -7.85 -45.06
CA LEU A 19 -2.22 -8.68 -43.85
C LEU A 19 -0.81 -9.12 -43.42
N GLU A 20 0.05 -9.48 -44.38
CA GLU A 20 1.42 -9.89 -44.09
C GLU A 20 2.25 -8.72 -43.50
N GLU A 21 2.16 -7.52 -44.13
CA GLU A 21 2.80 -6.30 -43.61
C GLU A 21 2.30 -5.92 -42.18
N ALA A 22 1.00 -6.06 -41.93
CA ALA A 22 0.40 -5.79 -40.62
C ALA A 22 0.72 -6.86 -39.56
N SER A 23 0.87 -8.13 -39.95
CA SER A 23 1.14 -9.25 -39.01
C SER A 23 2.57 -9.25 -38.45
N LEU A 24 3.53 -8.62 -39.12
CA LEU A 24 4.93 -8.57 -38.68
C LEU A 24 5.12 -7.89 -37.30
N ASP A 25 4.17 -7.05 -36.87
CA ASP A 25 4.23 -6.31 -35.61
C ASP A 25 3.23 -6.82 -34.54
N ASP A 26 2.45 -7.84 -34.86
CA ASP A 26 1.33 -8.33 -34.04
C ASP A 26 1.77 -8.89 -32.68
N GLU A 27 2.86 -9.63 -32.63
CA GLU A 27 3.35 -10.24 -31.38
C GLU A 27 3.85 -9.18 -30.39
N SER A 28 4.56 -8.16 -30.90
CA SER A 28 5.06 -7.04 -30.09
C SER A 28 3.90 -6.24 -29.52
N ARG A 29 2.88 -6.00 -30.33
CA ARG A 29 1.69 -5.26 -29.95
C ARG A 29 0.85 -6.00 -28.91
N ARG A 30 0.65 -7.32 -29.06
CA ARG A 30 -0.05 -8.14 -28.06
C ARG A 30 0.66 -8.15 -26.72
N ARG A 31 1.99 -8.15 -26.72
CA ARG A 31 2.78 -8.02 -25.48
C ARG A 31 2.59 -6.66 -24.85
N GLU A 32 2.61 -5.59 -25.64
CA GLU A 32 2.38 -4.23 -25.17
C GLU A 32 0.98 -4.08 -24.58
N LEU A 33 -0.06 -4.62 -25.25
CA LEU A 33 -1.44 -4.61 -24.79
C LEU A 33 -1.57 -5.34 -23.44
N SER A 34 -1.07 -6.56 -23.35
CA SER A 34 -1.13 -7.36 -22.12
C SER A 34 -0.41 -6.68 -20.94
N LEU A 35 0.74 -6.03 -21.21
CA LEU A 35 1.45 -5.28 -20.19
C LEU A 35 0.66 -4.04 -19.75
N ALA A 36 0.10 -3.29 -20.71
CA ALA A 36 -0.68 -2.10 -20.40
C ALA A 36 -1.95 -2.42 -19.60
N GLU A 37 -2.65 -3.50 -19.97
CA GLU A 37 -3.82 -4.00 -19.22
C GLU A 37 -3.45 -4.40 -17.78
N PHE A 38 -2.34 -5.09 -17.60
CA PHE A 38 -1.84 -5.46 -16.27
C PHE A 38 -1.54 -4.23 -15.41
N GLU A 39 -0.82 -3.24 -15.98
CA GLU A 39 -0.47 -2.01 -15.28
C GLU A 39 -1.70 -1.18 -14.89
N VAL A 40 -2.67 -1.07 -15.79
CA VAL A 40 -3.95 -0.38 -15.51
C VAL A 40 -4.71 -1.08 -14.41
N ASN A 41 -4.86 -2.40 -14.48
CA ASN A 41 -5.56 -3.18 -13.46
C ASN A 41 -4.91 -3.04 -12.07
N GLU A 42 -3.58 -3.12 -11.99
CA GLU A 42 -2.85 -2.95 -10.72
C GLU A 42 -3.11 -1.57 -10.09
N ILE A 43 -3.16 -0.51 -10.90
CA ILE A 43 -3.44 0.85 -10.42
C ILE A 43 -4.91 1.02 -10.04
N GLU A 44 -5.84 0.49 -10.83
CA GLU A 44 -7.28 0.59 -10.56
C GLU A 44 -7.70 -0.19 -9.31
N GLU A 45 -7.15 -1.40 -9.11
CA GLU A 45 -7.39 -2.21 -7.90
C GLU A 45 -6.94 -1.50 -6.63
N ALA A 46 -5.88 -0.70 -6.73
CA ALA A 46 -5.41 0.10 -5.61
C ALA A 46 -6.36 1.24 -5.22
N ALA A 47 -7.28 1.65 -6.10
CA ALA A 47 -8.29 2.70 -5.87
C ALA A 47 -7.71 3.97 -5.22
N LEU A 48 -6.62 4.50 -5.79
CA LEU A 48 -5.89 5.64 -5.27
C LEU A 48 -6.73 6.93 -5.30
N LYS A 49 -6.56 7.77 -4.27
CA LYS A 49 -7.18 9.09 -4.19
C LYS A 49 -6.11 10.17 -4.14
N GLU A 50 -6.34 11.28 -4.84
CA GLU A 50 -5.43 12.42 -4.79
C GLU A 50 -5.27 12.95 -3.36
N GLY A 51 -4.02 13.16 -2.92
CA GLY A 51 -3.70 13.64 -1.59
C GLY A 51 -3.77 12.59 -0.48
N GLU A 52 -4.19 11.37 -0.78
CA GLU A 52 -4.30 10.28 0.20
C GLU A 52 -2.96 9.97 0.87
N ASP A 53 -1.89 9.99 0.12
CA ASP A 53 -0.54 9.73 0.61
C ASP A 53 -0.08 10.78 1.64
N GLU A 54 -0.34 12.06 1.39
CA GLU A 54 0.00 13.16 2.32
C GLU A 54 -0.81 13.06 3.62
N GLU A 55 -2.10 12.76 3.51
CA GLU A 55 -2.98 12.57 4.69
C GLU A 55 -2.52 11.36 5.52
N LEU A 56 -2.25 10.24 4.88
CA LEU A 56 -1.79 9.02 5.56
C LEU A 56 -0.41 9.20 6.20
N GLU A 57 0.52 9.92 5.56
CA GLU A 57 1.82 10.24 6.15
C GLU A 57 1.69 11.07 7.43
N GLN A 58 0.76 12.04 7.46
CA GLN A 58 0.49 12.82 8.67
C GLN A 58 -0.13 11.97 9.78
N ILE A 59 -1.08 11.08 9.43
CA ILE A 59 -1.70 10.15 10.36
C ILE A 59 -0.64 9.20 10.91
N TYR A 60 0.16 8.59 10.07
CA TYR A 60 1.22 7.65 10.45
C TYR A 60 2.25 8.29 11.38
N ARG A 61 2.65 9.54 11.12
CA ARG A 61 3.56 10.30 11.99
C ARG A 61 2.96 10.50 13.37
N ARG A 62 1.72 10.97 13.47
CA ARG A 62 1.02 11.17 14.75
C ARG A 62 0.87 9.86 15.52
N MET A 63 0.50 8.77 14.84
CA MET A 63 0.37 7.45 15.44
C MET A 63 1.72 6.92 15.95
N THR A 64 2.80 7.15 15.21
CA THR A 64 4.17 6.77 15.63
C THR A 64 4.59 7.52 16.91
N GLU A 65 4.25 8.80 17.02
CA GLU A 65 4.51 9.60 18.22
C GLU A 65 3.67 9.11 19.40
N SER A 66 2.37 8.88 19.21
CA SER A 66 1.48 8.32 20.24
C SER A 66 1.95 6.96 20.72
N ARG A 67 2.37 6.07 19.83
CA ARG A 67 2.93 4.76 20.17
C ARG A 67 4.14 4.88 21.09
N LYS A 68 5.11 5.75 20.75
CA LYS A 68 6.29 5.98 21.58
C LYS A 68 5.93 6.46 23.00
N VAL A 69 4.96 7.38 23.09
CA VAL A 69 4.48 7.87 24.40
C VAL A 69 3.81 6.74 25.19
N THR A 70 2.94 5.98 24.57
CA THR A 70 2.24 4.85 25.20
C THR A 70 3.22 3.77 25.68
N GLU A 71 4.22 3.43 24.86
CA GLU A 71 5.28 2.48 25.23
C GLU A 71 6.11 2.99 26.43
N ALA A 72 6.50 4.27 26.43
CA ALA A 72 7.23 4.87 27.54
C ALA A 72 6.43 4.92 28.84
N ILE A 73 5.13 5.20 28.76
CA ILE A 73 4.22 5.16 29.91
C ILE A 73 4.14 3.74 30.47
N ALA A 74 3.90 2.75 29.60
CA ALA A 74 3.79 1.34 30.01
C ALA A 74 5.09 0.84 30.65
N GLU A 75 6.24 1.18 30.07
CA GLU A 75 7.55 0.82 30.64
C GLU A 75 7.79 1.50 31.97
N THR A 76 7.48 2.79 32.11
CA THR A 76 7.60 3.52 33.36
C THR A 76 6.71 2.91 34.46
N TYR A 77 5.45 2.62 34.13
CA TYR A 77 4.50 2.02 35.06
C TYR A 77 4.97 0.65 35.55
N ARG A 78 5.54 -0.17 34.66
CA ARG A 78 6.12 -1.47 35.00
C ARG A 78 7.22 -1.36 36.05
N TYR A 79 8.08 -0.35 35.97
CA TYR A 79 9.15 -0.14 36.97
C TYR A 79 8.68 0.54 38.25
N THR A 80 7.58 1.30 38.23
CA THR A 80 7.12 2.07 39.39
C THR A 80 6.01 1.40 40.18
N SER A 81 5.13 0.61 39.55
CA SER A 81 3.88 0.15 40.20
C SER A 81 3.45 -1.28 39.86
N GLU A 82 3.93 -1.89 38.74
CA GLU A 82 3.46 -3.22 38.39
C GLU A 82 4.08 -4.35 39.24
N ASP A 83 3.36 -5.48 39.32
CA ASP A 83 3.68 -6.70 40.08
C ASP A 83 4.94 -7.46 39.61
N LEU A 84 5.98 -6.77 39.23
CA LEU A 84 7.30 -7.35 39.02
C LEU A 84 8.02 -7.39 40.38
N SER A 85 8.74 -8.47 40.63
CA SER A 85 9.45 -8.75 41.90
C SER A 85 10.50 -7.72 42.33
N ALA A 86 10.58 -6.54 41.68
CA ALA A 86 11.52 -5.47 41.96
C ALA A 86 11.06 -4.11 41.43
N ASN A 87 9.78 -3.73 41.51
CA ASN A 87 9.34 -2.38 41.21
C ASN A 87 9.70 -1.38 42.33
N ALA A 88 9.69 -0.07 41.99
CA ALA A 88 10.07 0.97 42.93
C ALA A 88 9.15 1.02 44.20
N SER A 89 7.85 0.80 44.03
CA SER A 89 6.87 0.80 45.10
C SER A 89 7.16 -0.32 46.11
N ASP A 90 7.45 -1.54 45.63
CA ASP A 90 7.82 -2.67 46.49
C ASP A 90 9.16 -2.44 47.21
N CYS A 91 10.16 -1.89 46.51
CA CYS A 91 11.45 -1.58 47.11
C CYS A 91 11.31 -0.53 48.22
N LEU A 92 10.54 0.55 47.99
CA LEU A 92 10.23 1.58 48.98
C LEU A 92 9.48 1.00 50.16
N SER A 93 8.45 0.19 49.95
CA SER A 93 7.68 -0.47 51.01
C SER A 93 8.54 -1.38 51.89
N ARG A 94 9.54 -2.07 51.32
CA ARG A 94 10.52 -2.87 52.06
C ARG A 94 11.45 -2.01 52.89
N ALA A 95 11.95 -0.90 52.33
CA ALA A 95 12.81 0.05 53.03
C ALA A 95 12.06 0.72 54.21
N ILE A 96 10.83 1.14 53.99
CA ILE A 96 9.95 1.71 55.05
C ILE A 96 9.79 0.74 56.19
N ARG A 97 9.46 -0.54 55.93
CA ARG A 97 9.31 -1.57 56.96
C ARG A 97 10.62 -1.79 57.74
N ALA A 98 11.77 -1.83 57.08
CA ALA A 98 13.05 -2.02 57.74
C ALA A 98 13.41 -0.83 58.65
N PHE A 99 13.12 0.41 58.26
CA PHE A 99 13.41 1.61 59.06
C PHE A 99 12.40 1.83 60.18
N GLN A 100 11.17 1.37 60.04
CA GLN A 100 10.12 1.49 61.06
C GLN A 100 10.58 0.90 62.39
N GLU A 101 11.29 -0.24 62.37
CA GLU A 101 11.76 -0.93 63.59
C GLU A 101 12.70 -0.09 64.44
N ILE A 102 13.47 0.85 63.88
CA ILE A 102 14.43 1.68 64.57
C ILE A 102 13.96 3.14 64.78
N ALA A 103 12.94 3.57 64.04
CA ALA A 103 12.41 4.94 64.13
C ALA A 103 11.76 5.26 65.47
N ASP A 104 11.33 4.23 66.22
CA ASP A 104 10.65 4.43 67.52
C ASP A 104 11.62 4.77 68.67
N PHE A 105 12.94 4.54 68.47
CA PHE A 105 13.93 4.77 69.51
C PHE A 105 15.19 5.55 69.08
N ASP A 106 15.21 6.08 67.90
CA ASP A 106 16.28 6.95 67.38
C ASP A 106 15.67 8.12 66.61
N ASP A 107 15.86 9.36 67.10
CA ASP A 107 15.31 10.57 66.48
C ASP A 107 15.84 10.83 65.08
N SER A 108 17.09 10.48 64.81
CA SER A 108 17.67 10.60 63.45
C SER A 108 17.09 9.56 62.50
N ALA A 109 16.83 8.35 62.98
CA ALA A 109 16.13 7.33 62.19
C ALA A 109 14.69 7.73 61.95
N ALA A 110 13.99 8.34 62.90
CA ALA A 110 12.63 8.86 62.73
C ALA A 110 12.55 9.91 61.58
N GLN A 111 13.55 10.81 61.48
CA GLN A 111 13.61 11.79 60.41
C GLN A 111 13.83 11.12 59.03
N LEU A 112 14.72 10.15 58.92
CA LEU A 112 14.96 9.39 57.68
C LEU A 112 13.74 8.54 57.28
N TYR A 113 13.05 7.95 58.28
CA TYR A 113 11.80 7.24 58.05
C TYR A 113 10.70 8.15 57.44
N SER A 114 10.57 9.38 58.00
CA SER A 114 9.64 10.37 57.40
C SER A 114 9.98 10.71 55.95
N GLN A 115 11.26 10.81 55.59
CA GLN A 115 11.66 11.04 54.19
C GLN A 115 11.30 9.87 53.28
N LEU A 116 11.38 8.64 53.77
CA LEU A 116 10.94 7.44 52.99
C LEU A 116 9.41 7.46 52.77
N LEU A 117 8.63 7.88 53.79
CA LEU A 117 7.17 8.03 53.64
C LEU A 117 6.80 9.12 52.65
N ASP A 118 7.52 10.26 52.67
CA ASP A 118 7.35 11.32 51.67
C ASP A 118 7.68 10.86 50.25
N ALA A 119 8.76 10.08 50.07
CA ALA A 119 9.12 9.48 48.80
C ALA A 119 8.05 8.49 48.28
N ASP A 120 7.49 7.66 49.17
CA ASP A 120 6.39 6.76 48.82
C ASP A 120 5.14 7.54 48.38
N GLY A 121 4.79 8.61 49.12
CA GLY A 121 3.71 9.50 48.77
C GLY A 121 3.88 10.13 47.38
N LEU A 122 5.08 10.64 47.11
CA LEU A 122 5.40 11.21 45.77
C LEU A 122 5.35 10.17 44.65
N LEU A 123 5.79 8.94 44.89
CA LEU A 123 5.72 7.88 43.90
C LEU A 123 4.27 7.48 43.60
N ASN A 124 3.43 7.40 44.64
CA ASN A 124 2.01 7.09 44.47
C ASN A 124 1.27 8.22 43.73
N ASP A 125 1.56 9.48 44.03
CA ASP A 125 1.03 10.63 43.29
C ASP A 125 1.45 10.61 41.83
N PHE A 126 2.74 10.36 41.55
CA PHE A 126 3.27 10.22 40.20
C PHE A 126 2.55 9.11 39.43
N ASN A 127 2.40 7.91 40.00
CA ASN A 127 1.71 6.79 39.32
C ASN A 127 0.23 7.11 39.03
N ARG A 128 -0.44 7.84 39.93
CA ARG A 128 -1.81 8.30 39.69
C ARG A 128 -1.86 9.30 38.51
N GLU A 129 -0.98 10.29 38.50
CA GLU A 129 -0.89 11.27 37.41
C GLU A 129 -0.48 10.61 36.09
N LEU A 130 0.45 9.65 36.09
CA LEU A 130 0.84 8.85 34.94
C LEU A 130 -0.34 8.08 34.35
N SER A 131 -1.17 7.48 35.21
CA SER A 131 -2.38 6.77 34.79
C SER A 131 -3.41 7.70 34.14
N GLU A 132 -3.61 8.93 34.68
CA GLU A 132 -4.49 9.93 34.03
C GLU A 132 -3.90 10.43 32.72
N TYR A 133 -2.60 10.67 32.66
CA TYR A 133 -1.90 11.06 31.42
C TYR A 133 -2.03 10.00 30.34
N ALA A 134 -1.91 8.72 30.69
CA ALA A 134 -2.08 7.61 29.77
C ALA A 134 -3.44 7.62 29.05
N LYS A 135 -4.50 8.05 29.72
CA LYS A 135 -5.86 8.13 29.15
C LYS A 135 -6.01 9.19 28.07
N THR A 136 -5.07 10.14 27.96
CA THR A 136 -5.09 11.19 26.93
C THR A 136 -4.57 10.69 25.58
N PHE A 137 -3.93 9.52 25.52
CA PHE A 137 -3.41 8.93 24.30
C PHE A 137 -4.28 7.75 23.89
N GLU A 138 -4.93 7.90 22.74
CA GLU A 138 -5.59 6.81 22.04
C GLU A 138 -4.65 6.27 20.99
N PHE A 139 -4.22 5.02 21.11
CA PHE A 139 -3.43 4.31 20.12
C PHE A 139 -4.09 2.98 19.79
N SER A 140 -4.38 2.78 18.51
CA SER A 140 -4.86 1.53 17.95
C SER A 140 -3.77 0.88 17.10
N GLU A 141 -3.30 -0.29 17.52
CA GLU A 141 -2.34 -1.10 16.76
C GLU A 141 -2.92 -1.52 15.40
N GLU A 142 -4.23 -1.80 15.37
CA GLU A 142 -4.93 -2.18 14.13
C GLU A 142 -4.93 -1.04 13.11
N GLU A 143 -5.36 0.16 13.52
CA GLU A 143 -5.35 1.34 12.65
C GLU A 143 -3.94 1.74 12.21
N PHE A 144 -2.94 1.57 13.08
CA PHE A 144 -1.54 1.81 12.74
C PHE A 144 -1.07 0.87 11.63
N ASN A 145 -1.33 -0.42 11.75
CA ASN A 145 -0.94 -1.43 10.77
C ASN A 145 -1.67 -1.22 9.43
N GLU A 146 -2.97 -0.92 9.44
CA GLU A 146 -3.74 -0.60 8.23
C GLU A 146 -3.17 0.63 7.51
N THR A 147 -2.83 1.67 8.27
CA THR A 147 -2.22 2.90 7.71
C THR A 147 -0.85 2.59 7.08
N GLU A 148 -0.03 1.80 7.76
CA GLU A 148 1.30 1.38 7.27
C GLU A 148 1.20 0.53 6.00
N GLU A 149 0.31 -0.45 5.96
CA GLU A 149 0.07 -1.30 4.78
C GLU A 149 -0.41 -0.46 3.60
N ARG A 150 -1.32 0.48 3.82
CA ARG A 150 -1.82 1.36 2.77
C ARG A 150 -0.73 2.28 2.22
N LEU A 151 0.09 2.88 3.08
CA LEU A 151 1.26 3.69 2.68
C LEU A 151 2.28 2.86 1.89
N ASN A 152 2.54 1.63 2.32
CA ASN A 152 3.47 0.74 1.62
C ASN A 152 2.97 0.41 0.21
N LEU A 153 1.68 0.15 0.04
CA LEU A 153 1.06 -0.06 -1.27
C LEU A 153 1.23 1.17 -2.17
N ILE A 154 0.91 2.36 -1.66
CA ILE A 154 1.05 3.61 -2.42
C ILE A 154 2.51 3.84 -2.81
N ASN A 155 3.46 3.66 -1.88
CA ASN A 155 4.89 3.83 -2.16
C ASN A 155 5.42 2.81 -3.17
N HIS A 156 4.90 1.58 -3.16
CA HIS A 156 5.21 0.57 -4.17
C HIS A 156 4.76 1.01 -5.58
N LEU A 157 3.55 1.54 -5.69
CA LEU A 157 3.03 2.07 -6.95
C LEU A 157 3.76 3.33 -7.40
N LYS A 158 4.15 4.21 -6.47
CA LYS A 158 5.00 5.38 -6.77
C LYS A 158 6.34 4.97 -7.34
N ALA A 159 6.97 3.93 -6.83
CA ALA A 159 8.25 3.42 -7.33
C ALA A 159 8.16 2.86 -8.76
N LYS A 160 6.99 2.36 -9.16
CA LYS A 160 6.75 1.79 -10.50
C LYS A 160 6.28 2.81 -11.52
N TYR A 161 5.33 3.67 -11.18
CA TYR A 161 4.50 4.40 -12.14
C TYR A 161 4.61 5.92 -12.07
N GLY A 162 5.10 6.49 -10.96
CA GLY A 162 5.24 7.94 -10.84
C GLY A 162 5.63 8.39 -9.45
N LYS A 163 6.05 9.63 -9.30
CA LYS A 163 6.54 10.15 -8.02
C LYS A 163 5.42 10.53 -7.04
N THR A 164 4.25 10.86 -7.57
CA THR A 164 3.07 11.28 -6.82
C THR A 164 1.86 10.43 -7.22
N VAL A 165 0.81 10.41 -6.40
CA VAL A 165 -0.45 9.75 -6.74
C VAL A 165 -1.03 10.34 -8.02
N SER A 166 -0.96 11.65 -8.21
CA SER A 166 -1.40 12.32 -9.45
C SER A 166 -0.64 11.84 -10.68
N ASP A 167 0.69 11.62 -10.57
CA ASP A 167 1.50 11.07 -11.68
C ASP A 167 1.07 9.64 -12.03
N ILE A 168 0.75 8.81 -11.02
CA ILE A 168 0.27 7.43 -11.22
C ILE A 168 -1.08 7.43 -11.94
N LEU A 169 -2.02 8.28 -11.51
CA LEU A 169 -3.33 8.39 -12.14
C LEU A 169 -3.21 8.90 -13.59
N ALA A 170 -2.36 9.88 -13.83
CA ALA A 170 -2.08 10.36 -15.19
C ALA A 170 -1.40 9.29 -16.06
N TYR A 171 -0.52 8.47 -15.49
CA TYR A 171 0.06 7.31 -16.17
C TYR A 171 -1.01 6.29 -16.55
N CYS A 172 -1.91 5.96 -15.62
CA CYS A 172 -3.03 5.05 -15.85
C CYS A 172 -3.91 5.51 -17.02
N GLU A 173 -4.28 6.79 -17.06
CA GLU A 173 -5.09 7.34 -18.15
C GLU A 173 -4.39 7.28 -19.50
N ARG A 174 -3.09 7.57 -19.56
CA ARG A 174 -2.29 7.39 -20.80
C ARG A 174 -2.28 5.94 -21.26
N LYS A 175 -2.16 4.99 -20.33
CA LYS A 175 -2.19 3.55 -20.66
C LYS A 175 -3.55 3.08 -21.14
N LYS A 176 -4.65 3.58 -20.56
CA LYS A 176 -6.01 3.31 -21.06
C LYS A 176 -6.19 3.78 -22.50
N GLN A 177 -5.77 4.99 -22.81
CA GLN A 177 -5.80 5.49 -24.20
C GLN A 177 -4.98 4.61 -25.14
N ARG A 178 -3.81 4.15 -24.68
CA ARG A 178 -2.97 3.24 -25.47
C ARG A 178 -3.62 1.88 -25.69
N ILE A 179 -4.33 1.34 -24.70
CA ILE A 179 -5.12 0.10 -24.83
C ILE A 179 -6.21 0.26 -25.92
N GLU A 180 -6.92 1.39 -25.92
CA GLU A 180 -7.95 1.67 -26.95
C GLU A 180 -7.33 1.68 -28.34
N GLU A 181 -6.21 2.38 -28.54
CA GLU A 181 -5.49 2.42 -29.83
C GLU A 181 -5.06 1.01 -30.29
N LEU A 182 -4.55 0.18 -29.37
CA LEU A 182 -4.09 -1.17 -29.67
C LEU A 182 -5.27 -2.11 -30.01
N ASN A 183 -6.41 -1.96 -29.34
CA ASN A 183 -7.63 -2.71 -29.61
C ASN A 183 -8.26 -2.33 -30.97
N ASP A 184 -8.24 -1.05 -31.33
CA ASP A 184 -8.70 -0.59 -32.64
C ASP A 184 -7.89 -1.22 -33.77
N TYR A 185 -6.60 -1.41 -33.56
CA TYR A 185 -5.74 -2.11 -34.53
C TYR A 185 -6.07 -3.61 -34.62
N ASP A 186 -6.40 -4.27 -33.52
CA ASP A 186 -6.85 -5.67 -33.54
C ASP A 186 -8.17 -5.84 -34.32
N ALA A 187 -9.10 -4.90 -34.16
CA ALA A 187 -10.32 -4.87 -34.96
C ALA A 187 -10.02 -4.71 -36.47
N PHE A 188 -9.07 -3.83 -36.81
CA PHE A 188 -8.60 -3.66 -38.19
C PHE A 188 -7.97 -4.95 -38.76
N MET A 189 -7.17 -5.67 -37.96
CA MET A 189 -6.58 -6.95 -38.36
C MET A 189 -7.64 -8.01 -38.65
N GLN A 190 -8.66 -8.13 -37.79
CA GLN A 190 -9.78 -9.05 -38.00
C GLN A 190 -10.56 -8.73 -39.27
N GLU A 191 -10.75 -7.46 -39.56
CA GLU A 191 -11.42 -7.03 -40.82
C GLU A 191 -10.61 -7.42 -42.05
N LEU A 192 -9.28 -7.30 -42.00
CA LEU A 192 -8.39 -7.73 -43.09
C LEU A 192 -8.43 -9.25 -43.30
N GLU A 193 -8.41 -10.03 -42.23
CA GLU A 193 -8.53 -11.50 -42.31
C GLU A 193 -9.84 -11.94 -42.92
N GLU A 194 -10.94 -11.28 -42.57
CA GLU A 194 -12.25 -11.56 -43.17
C GLU A 194 -12.29 -11.20 -44.67
N LYS A 195 -11.71 -10.05 -45.03
CA LYS A 195 -11.57 -9.64 -46.45
C LYS A 195 -10.74 -10.66 -47.22
N LEU A 196 -9.64 -11.15 -46.65
CA LEU A 196 -8.81 -12.16 -47.30
C LEU A 196 -9.58 -13.47 -47.51
N ARG A 197 -10.34 -13.92 -46.50
CA ARG A 197 -11.17 -15.13 -46.60
C ARG A 197 -12.22 -15.02 -47.71
N LYS A 198 -12.87 -13.85 -47.83
CA LYS A 198 -13.86 -13.59 -48.90
C LYS A 198 -13.21 -13.57 -50.27
N ALA A 199 -12.08 -12.87 -50.43
CA ALA A 199 -11.32 -12.82 -51.69
C ALA A 199 -10.80 -14.20 -52.13
N LYS A 200 -10.37 -15.02 -51.19
CA LYS A 200 -9.97 -16.41 -51.46
C LYS A 200 -11.13 -17.27 -51.94
N ALA A 201 -12.29 -17.20 -51.26
CA ALA A 201 -13.46 -17.96 -51.68
C ALA A 201 -13.98 -17.54 -53.07
N GLU A 202 -13.91 -16.26 -53.44
CA GLU A 202 -14.25 -15.77 -54.77
C GLU A 202 -13.26 -16.28 -55.83
N THR A 203 -11.96 -16.32 -55.50
CA THR A 203 -10.92 -16.84 -56.39
C THR A 203 -11.15 -18.32 -56.65
N ASP A 204 -11.44 -19.11 -55.61
CA ASP A 204 -11.69 -20.56 -55.74
C ASP A 204 -12.95 -20.82 -56.60
N ASN A 205 -14.07 -20.08 -56.37
CA ASN A 205 -15.29 -20.19 -57.14
C ASN A 205 -15.12 -19.84 -58.63
N VAL A 206 -14.33 -18.81 -58.94
CA VAL A 206 -14.04 -18.43 -60.33
C VAL A 206 -13.11 -19.44 -60.99
N SER A 207 -12.20 -20.06 -60.22
CA SER A 207 -11.31 -21.13 -60.72
C SER A 207 -12.05 -22.41 -61.05
N GLU A 208 -13.08 -22.78 -60.27
CA GLU A 208 -13.92 -23.99 -60.53
C GLU A 208 -14.83 -23.83 -61.77
N THR A 209 -15.06 -22.61 -62.22
CA THR A 209 -15.90 -22.26 -63.37
C THR A 209 -15.10 -22.10 -64.69
N LEU A 210 -13.81 -22.35 -64.68
CA LEU A 210 -12.88 -22.34 -65.79
C LEU A 210 -12.65 -23.78 -66.34
#